data_f56062951f9c6e131a9e07405706086b
#
_entry.id   f56062951f9c6e131a9e07405706086b
#
_cell.length_a   1.000
_cell.length_b   1.000
_cell.length_c   1.000
_cell.angle_alpha   90.00
_cell.angle_beta   90.00
_cell.angle_gamma   90.00
#
_symmetry.space_group_name_H-M   'P 1'
#
loop_
_entity.id
_entity.type
_entity.pdbx_description
1 polymer ?
#
loop_
_entity_poly.entity_id
_entity_poly.type
_entity_poly.pdbx_seq_one_letter_code
_entity_poly.pdbx_strand_id
1 'polypeptide(L)'
;GLQTTLDNRVGVRAELAYRADFDDQSVAAPQEDWFGDVLASVGVVIPLGPKAEAAAPPAPPAAPSCADLDDDGDGVNNCDDKCPGSQAGQTIGPDGCPVQVSIDLKGVNFDFDKSTLRPDAVAILSEAAEILKRYPDLRVEVAGHTDLCGADAYNQSLSQRRAQTVYDYLTSNGVDASRLVGPVGYGESRPLEPTAQTLPGCKSERNRRTELNVQN
;
A
#
# COMPACT_ATOMS: atom_id res chain seq x y z
N GLY A 1 -4.04 -59.32 19.06
CA GLY A 1 -2.61 -59.58 19.00
C GLY A 1 -1.80 -58.31 19.27
N LEU A 2 -0.66 -58.43 19.90
CA LEU A 2 0.32 -57.35 20.10
C LEU A 2 1.53 -57.64 19.21
N GLN A 3 1.99 -56.60 18.48
CA GLN A 3 3.20 -56.68 17.64
C GLN A 3 4.14 -55.53 18.00
N THR A 4 5.40 -55.84 18.25
CA THR A 4 6.45 -54.84 18.45
C THR A 4 7.65 -55.15 17.57
N THR A 5 8.41 -54.16 17.22
CA THR A 5 9.64 -54.34 16.43
C THR A 5 10.83 -54.21 17.38
N LEU A 6 11.69 -55.20 17.39
CA LEU A 6 12.88 -55.24 18.24
C LEU A 6 14.12 -54.60 17.57
N ASP A 7 14.12 -54.50 16.30
CA ASP A 7 15.10 -53.76 15.48
C ASP A 7 14.44 -53.51 14.13
N ASN A 8 14.91 -52.59 13.37
CA ASN A 8 14.25 -52.15 12.14
C ASN A 8 13.90 -53.26 11.12
N ARG A 9 14.16 -54.53 11.43
CA ARG A 9 13.94 -55.67 10.55
C ARG A 9 13.28 -56.90 11.22
N VAL A 10 13.17 -56.92 12.51
CA VAL A 10 12.61 -58.13 13.20
C VAL A 10 11.51 -57.69 14.14
N GLY A 11 10.33 -58.18 13.91
CA GLY A 11 9.18 -57.96 14.78
C GLY A 11 8.81 -59.24 15.55
N VAL A 12 8.33 -59.05 16.77
CA VAL A 12 7.71 -60.14 17.55
C VAL A 12 6.23 -59.88 17.61
N ARG A 13 5.45 -60.91 17.29
CA ARG A 13 3.98 -60.89 17.35
C ARG A 13 3.53 -61.92 18.39
N ALA A 14 2.76 -61.48 19.32
CA ALA A 14 2.03 -62.36 20.27
C ALA A 14 0.56 -62.28 19.94
N GLU A 15 -0.07 -63.45 19.85
CA GLU A 15 -1.49 -63.55 19.57
C GLU A 15 -2.14 -64.51 20.53
N LEU A 16 -3.25 -64.09 21.13
CA LEU A 16 -4.12 -64.89 21.92
C LEU A 16 -5.45 -65.01 21.19
N ALA A 17 -5.83 -66.21 20.85
CA ALA A 17 -7.10 -66.50 20.20
C ALA A 17 -7.89 -67.51 21.01
N TYR A 18 -9.17 -67.28 21.11
CA TYR A 18 -10.11 -68.23 21.68
C TYR A 18 -10.91 -68.85 20.53
N ARG A 19 -10.85 -70.16 20.43
CA ARG A 19 -11.61 -70.95 19.44
C ARG A 19 -12.69 -71.70 20.17
N ALA A 20 -13.94 -71.48 19.78
CA ALA A 20 -15.09 -72.30 20.21
C ALA A 20 -15.50 -73.17 19.02
N ASP A 21 -15.40 -74.46 19.17
CA ASP A 21 -15.92 -75.43 18.21
C ASP A 21 -17.28 -75.95 18.74
N PHE A 22 -18.27 -75.82 17.91
CA PHE A 22 -19.62 -76.36 18.13
C PHE A 22 -19.78 -77.53 17.16
N ASP A 23 -19.66 -78.77 17.66
CA ASP A 23 -19.91 -79.94 16.85
C ASP A 23 -21.34 -80.40 17.01
N ASP A 24 -22.13 -80.29 15.97
CA ASP A 24 -23.55 -80.58 15.91
C ASP A 24 -23.81 -81.97 15.25
N GLN A 25 -22.79 -82.82 15.01
CA GLN A 25 -22.93 -84.08 14.26
C GLN A 25 -22.88 -85.36 15.07
N SER A 26 -23.27 -85.40 16.30
CA SER A 26 -23.44 -86.67 17.00
C SER A 26 -24.90 -87.21 16.95
N VAL A 27 -25.15 -88.13 16.01
CA VAL A 27 -26.46 -88.77 15.74
C VAL A 27 -26.94 -89.67 16.87
N ALA A 28 -26.27 -89.76 18.05
CA ALA A 28 -26.59 -90.78 19.04
C ALA A 28 -26.82 -90.35 20.47
N ALA A 29 -26.62 -89.09 20.86
CA ALA A 29 -27.05 -88.57 22.16
C ALA A 29 -26.99 -87.01 22.11
N PRO A 30 -28.04 -86.32 22.64
CA PRO A 30 -28.01 -84.86 22.76
C PRO A 30 -27.17 -84.46 23.99
N GLN A 31 -25.88 -84.44 23.86
CA GLN A 31 -24.97 -83.80 24.79
C GLN A 31 -24.26 -82.69 24.03
N GLU A 32 -24.54 -81.45 24.41
CA GLU A 32 -23.87 -80.27 23.89
C GLU A 32 -22.41 -80.27 24.35
N ASP A 33 -21.56 -80.95 23.61
CA ASP A 33 -20.12 -80.87 23.83
C ASP A 33 -19.56 -79.69 23.06
N TRP A 34 -19.44 -78.57 23.76
CA TRP A 34 -18.67 -77.47 23.22
C TRP A 34 -17.24 -77.54 23.78
N PHE A 35 -16.31 -77.46 22.92
CA PHE A 35 -14.89 -77.37 23.26
C PHE A 35 -14.38 -75.95 22.99
N GLY A 36 -13.81 -75.33 24.00
CA GLY A 36 -13.19 -74.04 23.89
C GLY A 36 -11.69 -74.18 24.09
N ASP A 37 -10.99 -73.88 23.05
CA ASP A 37 -9.52 -73.83 23.08
C ASP A 37 -8.99 -72.41 23.13
N VAL A 38 -8.05 -72.17 24.03
CA VAL A 38 -7.29 -70.97 24.09
C VAL A 38 -5.95 -71.23 23.41
N LEU A 39 -5.76 -70.56 22.26
CA LEU A 39 -4.50 -70.63 21.53
C LEU A 39 -3.65 -69.42 21.81
N ALA A 40 -2.46 -69.63 22.36
CA ALA A 40 -1.48 -68.57 22.49
C ALA A 40 -0.33 -68.86 21.50
N SER A 41 -0.06 -67.93 20.63
CA SER A 41 1.05 -68.05 19.68
C SER A 41 2.00 -66.87 19.81
N VAL A 42 3.26 -67.17 19.68
CA VAL A 42 4.35 -66.17 19.56
C VAL A 42 5.08 -66.41 18.29
N GLY A 43 5.17 -65.41 17.45
CA GLY A 43 5.82 -65.50 16.15
C GLY A 43 6.85 -64.40 15.95
N VAL A 44 7.85 -64.70 15.16
CA VAL A 44 8.84 -63.74 14.69
C VAL A 44 8.47 -63.35 13.27
N VAL A 45 8.36 -62.06 13.02
CA VAL A 45 8.06 -61.52 11.69
C VAL A 45 9.35 -60.95 11.07
N ILE A 46 9.81 -61.58 10.02
CA ILE A 46 10.97 -61.14 9.29
C ILE A 46 10.50 -60.66 7.90
N PRO A 47 10.48 -59.35 7.63
CA PRO A 47 10.13 -58.85 6.27
C PRO A 47 11.22 -59.25 5.28
N LEU A 48 10.86 -59.97 4.24
CA LEU A 48 11.79 -60.45 3.19
C LEU A 48 11.96 -59.45 2.04
N GLY A 49 11.35 -58.24 2.15
CA GLY A 49 11.44 -57.19 1.16
C GLY A 49 12.56 -56.14 1.46
N PRO A 50 12.87 -55.28 0.50
CA PRO A 50 13.72 -54.15 0.78
C PRO A 50 13.09 -53.29 1.89
N LYS A 51 13.97 -52.73 2.76
CA LYS A 51 13.52 -51.82 3.83
C LYS A 51 12.72 -50.70 3.21
N ALA A 52 11.49 -50.50 3.65
CA ALA A 52 10.74 -49.28 3.29
C ALA A 52 11.57 -48.08 3.73
N GLU A 53 12.05 -47.33 2.78
CA GLU A 53 12.69 -46.02 3.04
C GLU A 53 11.63 -45.14 3.68
N ALA A 54 11.93 -44.62 4.88
CA ALA A 54 11.04 -43.69 5.53
C ALA A 54 10.81 -42.53 4.56
N ALA A 55 9.55 -42.23 4.24
CA ALA A 55 9.22 -41.08 3.44
C ALA A 55 9.88 -39.84 4.06
N ALA A 56 10.64 -39.11 3.23
CA ALA A 56 11.25 -37.87 3.69
C ALA A 56 10.15 -36.96 4.30
N PRO A 57 10.42 -36.31 5.43
CA PRO A 57 9.46 -35.37 5.99
C PRO A 57 9.06 -34.34 4.91
N PRO A 58 7.79 -33.94 4.82
CA PRO A 58 7.36 -32.91 3.88
C PRO A 58 8.27 -31.69 4.04
N ALA A 59 8.75 -31.17 2.90
CA ALA A 59 9.55 -29.96 2.89
C ALA A 59 8.79 -28.85 3.65
N PRO A 60 9.46 -28.04 4.48
CA PRO A 60 8.82 -26.89 5.12
C PRO A 60 8.20 -26.00 4.02
N PRO A 61 7.05 -25.35 4.31
CA PRO A 61 6.46 -24.43 3.35
C PRO A 61 7.52 -23.40 2.93
N ALA A 62 7.56 -23.07 1.65
CA ALA A 62 8.47 -22.06 1.13
C ALA A 62 8.22 -20.75 1.90
N ALA A 63 9.28 -20.08 2.32
CA ALA A 63 9.16 -18.75 2.90
C ALA A 63 8.48 -17.81 1.88
N PRO A 64 7.63 -16.88 2.33
CA PRO A 64 7.03 -15.90 1.44
C PRO A 64 8.12 -15.17 0.65
N SER A 65 7.86 -14.97 -0.65
CA SER A 65 8.79 -14.23 -1.51
C SER A 65 8.65 -12.73 -1.26
N CYS A 66 9.68 -11.94 -1.60
CA CYS A 66 9.59 -10.48 -1.50
C CYS A 66 8.44 -9.91 -2.35
N ALA A 67 7.97 -10.65 -3.38
CA ALA A 67 6.83 -10.25 -4.20
C ALA A 67 5.47 -10.38 -3.47
N ASP A 68 5.42 -11.20 -2.40
CA ASP A 68 4.22 -11.42 -1.58
C ASP A 68 4.19 -10.52 -0.33
N LEU A 69 5.24 -9.74 -0.11
CA LEU A 69 5.42 -8.88 1.05
C LEU A 69 5.42 -7.40 0.63
N ASP A 70 4.83 -6.57 1.46
CA ASP A 70 4.81 -5.11 1.39
C ASP A 70 4.94 -4.61 2.84
N ASP A 71 6.19 -4.32 3.26
CA ASP A 71 6.52 -4.13 4.68
C ASP A 71 6.12 -2.75 5.20
N ASP A 72 6.04 -1.74 4.34
CA ASP A 72 5.65 -0.38 4.72
C ASP A 72 4.21 -0.02 4.31
N GLY A 73 3.57 -0.88 3.51
CA GLY A 73 2.15 -0.75 3.17
C GLY A 73 1.86 0.35 2.15
N ASP A 74 2.84 0.67 1.30
CA ASP A 74 2.72 1.71 0.29
C ASP A 74 2.09 1.24 -1.03
N GLY A 75 1.84 -0.07 -1.16
CA GLY A 75 1.24 -0.70 -2.33
C GLY A 75 2.23 -1.21 -3.36
N VAL A 76 3.53 -1.09 -3.12
CA VAL A 76 4.60 -1.68 -3.92
C VAL A 76 5.24 -2.82 -3.14
N ASN A 77 5.40 -3.97 -3.78
CA ASN A 77 5.98 -5.14 -3.11
C ASN A 77 7.48 -4.95 -2.83
N ASN A 78 8.00 -5.62 -1.80
CA ASN A 78 9.40 -5.47 -1.37
C ASN A 78 10.47 -5.78 -2.45
N CYS A 79 10.12 -6.47 -3.55
CA CYS A 79 11.05 -6.72 -4.64
C CYS A 79 11.22 -5.51 -5.56
N ASP A 80 10.14 -4.77 -5.80
CA ASP A 80 10.08 -3.64 -6.73
C ASP A 80 10.27 -2.30 -6.01
N ASP A 81 10.08 -2.31 -4.67
CA ASP A 81 10.23 -1.13 -3.82
C ASP A 81 11.69 -0.74 -3.64
N LYS A 82 12.02 0.50 -4.04
CA LYS A 82 13.34 1.13 -3.86
C LYS A 82 13.44 2.00 -2.62
N CYS A 83 12.32 2.29 -1.98
CA CYS A 83 12.23 3.17 -0.83
C CYS A 83 11.52 2.49 0.35
N PRO A 84 12.05 1.37 0.88
CA PRO A 84 11.43 0.64 1.97
C PRO A 84 11.35 1.53 3.23
N GLY A 85 10.15 1.90 3.61
CA GLY A 85 9.87 2.80 4.72
C GLY A 85 9.26 4.13 4.29
N SER A 86 8.61 4.18 3.15
CA SER A 86 7.73 5.27 2.76
C SER A 86 6.60 5.44 3.79
N GLN A 87 6.16 6.68 4.01
CA GLN A 87 5.17 6.95 5.05
C GLN A 87 3.74 6.90 4.50
N ALA A 88 2.83 6.35 5.28
CA ALA A 88 1.41 6.34 4.94
C ALA A 88 0.89 7.77 4.65
N GLY A 89 0.18 7.93 3.53
CA GLY A 89 -0.37 9.22 3.09
C GLY A 89 0.54 10.01 2.14
N GLN A 90 1.72 9.50 1.80
CA GLN A 90 2.53 10.04 0.71
C GLN A 90 2.03 9.52 -0.64
N THR A 91 2.13 10.35 -1.67
CA THR A 91 1.88 9.87 -3.05
C THR A 91 3.09 9.08 -3.51
N ILE A 92 2.90 7.78 -3.70
CA ILE A 92 3.96 6.83 -4.05
C ILE A 92 4.01 6.61 -5.56
N GLY A 93 5.22 6.60 -6.10
CA GLY A 93 5.49 6.23 -7.49
C GLY A 93 5.50 4.70 -7.71
N PRO A 94 5.60 4.26 -8.96
CA PRO A 94 5.61 2.82 -9.29
C PRO A 94 6.84 2.07 -8.77
N ASP A 95 7.80 2.78 -8.20
CA ASP A 95 9.05 2.25 -7.64
C ASP A 95 9.10 2.31 -6.10
N GLY A 96 7.94 2.51 -5.44
CA GLY A 96 7.85 2.58 -3.98
C GLY A 96 8.35 3.89 -3.37
N CYS A 97 8.83 4.83 -4.20
CA CYS A 97 9.39 6.07 -3.69
C CYS A 97 8.36 7.21 -3.67
N PRO A 98 8.42 8.08 -2.64
CA PRO A 98 7.59 9.27 -2.60
C PRO A 98 7.81 10.16 -3.81
N VAL A 99 6.75 10.42 -4.57
CA VAL A 99 6.81 11.34 -5.72
C VAL A 99 6.78 12.77 -5.20
N GLN A 100 7.88 13.49 -5.38
CA GLN A 100 7.89 14.93 -5.16
C GLN A 100 7.19 15.64 -6.33
N VAL A 101 5.89 15.84 -6.19
CA VAL A 101 5.14 16.63 -7.17
C VAL A 101 5.38 18.11 -6.86
N SER A 102 6.16 18.79 -7.70
CA SER A 102 6.24 20.23 -7.69
C SER A 102 5.32 20.79 -8.79
N ILE A 103 4.35 21.58 -8.39
CA ILE A 103 3.51 22.31 -9.35
C ILE A 103 4.16 23.67 -9.57
N ASP A 104 4.89 23.79 -10.68
CA ASP A 104 5.57 25.04 -11.01
C ASP A 104 4.59 25.99 -11.72
N LEU A 105 4.13 27.00 -10.99
CA LEU A 105 3.33 28.09 -11.53
C LEU A 105 4.16 29.29 -11.97
N LYS A 106 5.46 29.10 -12.26
CA LYS A 106 6.25 30.18 -12.87
C LYS A 106 5.56 30.65 -14.14
N GLY A 107 5.11 31.91 -14.13
CA GLY A 107 4.39 32.50 -15.26
C GLY A 107 2.90 32.70 -15.05
N VAL A 108 2.30 32.25 -13.93
CA VAL A 108 0.95 32.70 -13.53
C VAL A 108 1.06 34.12 -12.96
N ASN A 109 1.34 35.05 -13.86
CA ASN A 109 1.52 36.47 -13.55
C ASN A 109 0.30 37.27 -13.93
N PHE A 110 0.17 38.45 -13.32
CA PHE A 110 -0.94 39.37 -13.55
C PHE A 110 -0.43 40.70 -14.09
N ASP A 111 -1.23 41.34 -14.91
CA ASP A 111 -1.03 42.71 -15.29
C ASP A 111 -1.03 43.65 -14.07
N PHE A 112 -0.42 44.81 -14.24
CA PHE A 112 -0.42 45.82 -13.19
C PHE A 112 -1.84 46.22 -12.84
N ASP A 113 -2.13 46.20 -11.54
CA ASP A 113 -3.44 46.55 -10.98
C ASP A 113 -4.61 45.68 -11.46
N LYS A 114 -4.33 44.45 -11.94
CA LYS A 114 -5.37 43.50 -12.35
C LYS A 114 -5.30 42.18 -11.61
N SER A 115 -6.47 41.51 -11.52
CA SER A 115 -6.64 40.16 -11.02
C SER A 115 -7.22 39.19 -12.07
N THR A 116 -7.38 39.65 -13.33
CA THR A 116 -7.83 38.79 -14.44
C THR A 116 -6.68 37.95 -14.97
N LEU A 117 -6.96 36.67 -15.26
CA LEU A 117 -5.97 35.77 -15.85
C LEU A 117 -5.58 36.23 -17.23
N ARG A 118 -4.29 36.16 -17.51
CA ARG A 118 -3.70 36.35 -18.83
C ARG A 118 -3.83 35.04 -19.64
N PRO A 119 -3.83 35.09 -20.97
CA PRO A 119 -3.90 33.87 -21.80
C PRO A 119 -2.76 32.86 -21.54
N ASP A 120 -1.54 33.36 -21.28
CA ASP A 120 -0.38 32.53 -20.91
C ASP A 120 -0.56 31.87 -19.54
N ALA A 121 -1.13 32.58 -18.56
CA ALA A 121 -1.47 32.03 -17.24
C ALA A 121 -2.51 30.90 -17.31
N VAL A 122 -3.48 31.03 -18.22
CA VAL A 122 -4.52 30.01 -18.42
C VAL A 122 -3.93 28.67 -18.86
N ALA A 123 -2.94 28.68 -19.78
CA ALA A 123 -2.27 27.46 -20.23
C ALA A 123 -1.55 26.76 -19.09
N ILE A 124 -0.81 27.51 -18.26
CA ILE A 124 -0.09 26.99 -17.09
C ILE A 124 -1.06 26.42 -16.04
N LEU A 125 -2.16 27.12 -15.78
CA LEU A 125 -3.18 26.66 -14.83
C LEU A 125 -3.93 25.42 -15.32
N SER A 126 -4.11 25.27 -16.63
CA SER A 126 -4.68 24.06 -17.22
C SER A 126 -3.80 22.84 -16.95
N GLU A 127 -2.47 22.99 -17.15
CA GLU A 127 -1.51 21.92 -16.82
C GLU A 127 -1.49 21.60 -15.33
N ALA A 128 -1.51 22.62 -14.48
CA ALA A 128 -1.59 22.45 -13.03
C ALA A 128 -2.86 21.71 -12.60
N ALA A 129 -4.00 22.01 -13.21
CA ALA A 129 -5.26 21.31 -12.96
C ALA A 129 -5.16 19.82 -13.33
N GLU A 130 -4.54 19.47 -14.47
CA GLU A 130 -4.33 18.08 -14.88
C GLU A 130 -3.38 17.33 -13.91
N ILE A 131 -2.32 17.99 -13.42
CA ILE A 131 -1.44 17.43 -12.41
C ILE A 131 -2.23 17.15 -11.12
N LEU A 132 -3.00 18.12 -10.64
CA LEU A 132 -3.82 17.95 -9.44
C LEU A 132 -4.86 16.84 -9.59
N LYS A 133 -5.46 16.64 -10.75
CA LYS A 133 -6.39 15.52 -11.00
C LYS A 133 -5.68 14.17 -11.00
N ARG A 134 -4.45 14.11 -11.50
CA ARG A 134 -3.65 12.88 -11.53
C ARG A 134 -3.21 12.42 -10.14
N TYR A 135 -2.98 13.37 -9.22
CA TYR A 135 -2.55 13.10 -7.86
C TYR A 135 -3.62 13.56 -6.86
N PRO A 136 -4.65 12.72 -6.59
CA PRO A 136 -5.82 13.12 -5.80
C PRO A 136 -5.50 13.45 -4.33
N ASP A 137 -4.40 12.97 -3.78
CA ASP A 137 -4.01 13.18 -2.39
C ASP A 137 -3.27 14.49 -2.15
N LEU A 138 -2.81 15.16 -3.22
CA LEU A 138 -2.14 16.44 -3.10
C LEU A 138 -3.11 17.53 -2.65
N ARG A 139 -2.71 18.24 -1.61
CA ARG A 139 -3.36 19.48 -1.15
C ARG A 139 -2.45 20.66 -1.44
N VAL A 140 -3.01 21.75 -1.91
CA VAL A 140 -2.24 22.93 -2.28
C VAL A 140 -2.88 24.20 -1.71
N GLU A 141 -2.04 25.10 -1.22
CA GLU A 141 -2.46 26.45 -0.86
C GLU A 141 -2.40 27.34 -2.12
N VAL A 142 -3.47 28.08 -2.38
CA VAL A 142 -3.52 29.07 -3.45
C VAL A 142 -3.14 30.44 -2.89
N ALA A 143 -1.88 30.86 -3.15
CA ALA A 143 -1.26 32.04 -2.56
C ALA A 143 -1.08 33.15 -3.59
N GLY A 144 -1.76 34.28 -3.38
CA GLY A 144 -1.67 35.46 -4.25
C GLY A 144 -0.69 36.52 -3.72
N HIS A 145 -0.01 37.18 -4.63
CA HIS A 145 0.99 38.23 -4.33
C HIS A 145 0.84 39.46 -5.22
N THR A 146 1.39 40.58 -4.74
CA THR A 146 1.50 41.83 -5.49
C THR A 146 2.96 42.28 -5.61
N ASP A 147 3.22 43.24 -6.50
CA ASP A 147 4.42 44.07 -6.39
C ASP A 147 4.29 45.10 -5.24
N LEU A 148 5.33 45.89 -5.02
CA LEU A 148 5.40 46.84 -3.90
C LEU A 148 4.75 48.20 -4.23
N CYS A 149 3.94 48.27 -5.28
CA CYS A 149 3.26 49.49 -5.68
C CYS A 149 1.89 49.60 -4.97
N GLY A 150 1.71 50.66 -4.23
CA GLY A 150 0.43 50.95 -3.60
C GLY A 150 0.46 50.85 -2.06
N ALA A 151 -0.69 50.96 -1.47
CA ALA A 151 -0.83 50.78 -0.02
C ALA A 151 -1.00 49.31 0.37
N ASP A 152 -0.43 48.88 1.48
CA ASP A 152 -0.48 47.49 1.98
C ASP A 152 -1.90 46.92 1.99
N ALA A 153 -2.89 47.68 2.51
CA ALA A 153 -4.29 47.24 2.57
C ALA A 153 -4.89 47.00 1.16
N TYR A 154 -4.49 47.82 0.18
CA TYR A 154 -4.88 47.65 -1.20
C TYR A 154 -4.25 46.39 -1.80
N ASN A 155 -2.94 46.23 -1.62
CA ASN A 155 -2.18 45.06 -2.08
C ASN A 155 -2.67 43.77 -1.44
N GLN A 156 -3.05 43.81 -0.15
CA GLN A 156 -3.68 42.68 0.52
C GLN A 156 -5.00 42.27 -0.18
N SER A 157 -5.85 43.23 -0.49
CA SER A 157 -7.11 42.97 -1.19
C SER A 157 -6.91 42.53 -2.64
N LEU A 158 -5.93 43.08 -3.35
CA LEU A 158 -5.62 42.70 -4.72
C LEU A 158 -5.04 41.29 -4.81
N SER A 159 -4.14 40.94 -3.90
CA SER A 159 -3.58 39.58 -3.84
C SER A 159 -4.64 38.53 -3.51
N GLN A 160 -5.58 38.85 -2.61
CA GLN A 160 -6.72 37.99 -2.31
C GLN A 160 -7.60 37.74 -3.55
N ARG A 161 -7.90 38.80 -4.34
CA ARG A 161 -8.65 38.63 -5.61
C ARG A 161 -7.90 37.79 -6.62
N ARG A 162 -6.57 37.91 -6.72
CA ARG A 162 -5.74 37.09 -7.60
C ARG A 162 -5.79 35.61 -7.19
N ALA A 163 -5.59 35.33 -5.92
CA ALA A 163 -5.73 33.98 -5.39
C ALA A 163 -7.12 33.39 -5.65
N GLN A 164 -8.17 34.19 -5.43
CA GLN A 164 -9.55 33.77 -5.71
C GLN A 164 -9.77 33.42 -7.19
N THR A 165 -9.26 34.24 -8.09
CA THR A 165 -9.39 33.98 -9.54
C THR A 165 -8.74 32.65 -9.95
N VAL A 166 -7.56 32.33 -9.38
CA VAL A 166 -6.89 31.04 -9.62
C VAL A 166 -7.66 29.90 -8.99
N TYR A 167 -8.14 30.06 -7.78
CA TYR A 167 -8.97 29.09 -7.07
C TYR A 167 -10.24 28.74 -7.88
N ASP A 168 -10.95 29.77 -8.36
CA ASP A 168 -12.17 29.61 -9.16
C ASP A 168 -11.86 28.92 -10.50
N TYR A 169 -10.73 29.23 -11.12
CA TYR A 169 -10.29 28.55 -12.31
C TYR A 169 -10.04 27.06 -12.09
N LEU A 170 -9.28 26.71 -11.07
CA LEU A 170 -8.97 25.30 -10.75
C LEU A 170 -10.24 24.49 -10.43
N THR A 171 -11.12 25.02 -9.62
CA THR A 171 -12.39 24.35 -9.26
C THR A 171 -13.31 24.19 -10.46
N SER A 172 -13.41 25.21 -11.32
CA SER A 172 -14.19 25.16 -12.57
C SER A 172 -13.62 24.15 -13.58
N ASN A 173 -12.32 23.82 -13.46
CA ASN A 173 -11.66 22.81 -14.27
C ASN A 173 -11.55 21.43 -13.59
N GLY A 174 -12.35 21.18 -12.56
CA GLY A 174 -12.56 19.86 -11.97
C GLY A 174 -11.58 19.47 -10.86
N VAL A 175 -10.85 20.44 -10.28
CA VAL A 175 -10.10 20.21 -9.04
C VAL A 175 -11.05 20.33 -7.85
N ASP A 176 -11.04 19.32 -6.97
CA ASP A 176 -11.89 19.33 -5.78
C ASP A 176 -11.49 20.46 -4.82
N ALA A 177 -12.47 21.28 -4.44
CA ALA A 177 -12.29 22.42 -3.53
C ALA A 177 -11.70 22.03 -2.18
N SER A 178 -11.97 20.82 -1.68
CA SER A 178 -11.43 20.32 -0.40
C SER A 178 -9.90 20.16 -0.40
N ARG A 179 -9.31 20.12 -1.58
CA ARG A 179 -7.86 19.99 -1.81
C ARG A 179 -7.15 21.33 -1.96
N LEU A 180 -7.91 22.42 -2.11
CA LEU A 180 -7.40 23.76 -2.26
C LEU A 180 -7.50 24.49 -0.91
N VAL A 181 -6.36 24.79 -0.30
CA VAL A 181 -6.27 25.57 0.94
C VAL A 181 -6.25 27.06 0.56
N GLY A 182 -7.11 27.83 1.16
CA GLY A 182 -7.28 29.25 0.82
C GLY A 182 -8.53 29.45 -0.04
N PRO A 183 -8.56 30.47 -0.90
CA PRO A 183 -7.45 31.32 -1.42
C PRO A 183 -6.89 32.28 -0.37
N VAL A 184 -5.58 32.51 -0.37
CA VAL A 184 -4.89 33.39 0.58
C VAL A 184 -4.14 34.52 -0.17
N GLY A 185 -4.43 35.77 0.19
CA GLY A 185 -3.65 36.91 -0.29
C GLY A 185 -2.53 37.25 0.69
N TYR A 186 -1.35 37.42 0.19
CA TYR A 186 -0.17 37.84 0.99
C TYR A 186 0.27 39.30 0.70
N GLY A 187 -0.45 40.00 -0.18
CA GLY A 187 -0.08 41.35 -0.55
C GLY A 187 1.33 41.42 -1.10
N GLU A 188 2.09 42.40 -0.64
CA GLU A 188 3.49 42.63 -0.98
C GLU A 188 4.49 42.01 0.00
N SER A 189 4.03 41.26 1.01
CA SER A 189 4.86 40.79 2.13
C SER A 189 5.90 39.73 1.75
N ARG A 190 5.73 39.08 0.59
CA ARG A 190 6.59 37.99 0.12
C ARG A 190 7.12 38.25 -1.30
N PRO A 191 7.95 39.29 -1.51
CA PRO A 191 8.49 39.62 -2.82
C PRO A 191 9.54 38.58 -3.25
N LEU A 192 9.53 38.19 -4.54
CA LEU A 192 10.62 37.42 -5.15
C LEU A 192 11.78 38.32 -5.57
N GLU A 193 11.48 39.55 -5.90
CA GLU A 193 12.46 40.58 -6.30
C GLU A 193 12.34 41.78 -5.37
N PRO A 194 13.46 42.22 -4.78
CA PRO A 194 13.48 43.49 -4.09
C PRO A 194 13.33 44.61 -5.12
N THR A 195 12.36 45.49 -4.94
CA THR A 195 12.12 46.67 -5.78
C THR A 195 12.05 47.93 -4.90
N ALA A 196 12.09 49.10 -5.54
CA ALA A 196 11.72 50.33 -4.82
C ALA A 196 10.26 50.27 -4.38
N GLN A 197 9.89 51.06 -3.40
CA GLN A 197 8.50 51.11 -2.90
C GLN A 197 7.64 52.18 -3.59
N THR A 198 8.24 52.94 -4.50
CA THR A 198 7.58 54.01 -5.25
C THR A 198 7.67 53.86 -6.75
N LEU A 199 6.67 54.34 -7.45
CA LEU A 199 6.64 54.35 -8.91
C LEU A 199 7.81 55.14 -9.49
N PRO A 200 8.38 54.72 -10.62
CA PRO A 200 8.03 53.49 -11.36
C PRO A 200 8.77 52.25 -10.89
N GLY A 201 9.68 52.38 -9.91
CA GLY A 201 10.60 51.33 -9.49
C GLY A 201 9.97 50.23 -8.67
N CYS A 202 8.76 50.41 -8.18
CA CYS A 202 8.02 49.39 -7.38
C CYS A 202 7.40 48.28 -8.26
N LYS A 203 7.30 48.48 -9.59
CA LYS A 203 6.68 47.52 -10.49
C LYS A 203 7.58 46.31 -10.70
N SER A 204 7.02 45.12 -10.43
CA SER A 204 7.67 43.83 -10.75
C SER A 204 6.65 42.82 -11.25
N GLU A 205 6.81 42.31 -12.46
CA GLU A 205 5.98 41.28 -13.02
C GLU A 205 6.13 39.97 -12.22
N ARG A 206 7.34 39.66 -11.76
CA ARG A 206 7.62 38.45 -10.97
C ARG A 206 6.95 38.48 -9.58
N ASN A 207 6.80 39.69 -9.01
CA ASN A 207 6.10 39.82 -7.73
C ASN A 207 4.57 39.73 -7.89
N ARG A 208 4.02 40.11 -9.08
CA ARG A 208 2.57 40.03 -9.37
C ARG A 208 2.21 38.61 -9.82
N ARG A 209 2.17 37.66 -8.91
CA ARG A 209 1.98 36.23 -9.17
C ARG A 209 0.96 35.55 -8.27
N THR A 210 0.63 34.34 -8.65
CA THR A 210 0.01 33.36 -7.74
C THR A 210 0.86 32.09 -7.71
N GLU A 211 0.99 31.49 -6.53
CA GLU A 211 1.70 30.23 -6.29
C GLU A 211 0.71 29.15 -5.85
N LEU A 212 1.02 27.90 -6.17
CA LEU A 212 0.42 26.70 -5.55
C LEU A 212 1.47 26.05 -4.66
N ASN A 213 1.29 26.20 -3.37
CA ASN A 213 2.20 25.65 -2.38
C ASN A 213 1.68 24.29 -1.92
N VAL A 214 2.39 23.19 -2.22
CA VAL A 214 2.02 21.85 -1.80
C VAL A 214 2.05 21.79 -0.26
N GLN A 215 0.96 21.27 0.30
CA GLN A 215 0.78 21.05 1.73
C GLN A 215 0.79 19.53 1.95
N ASN A 216 1.85 19.02 2.56
CA ASN A 216 1.98 17.60 2.93
C ASN A 216 1.59 17.38 4.40
#